data_e256293fb90457e3bc9560f84dd72aec
#
_entry.id   e256293fb90457e3bc9560f84dd72aec
#
_cell.length_a   1.000
_cell.length_b   1.000
_cell.length_c   1.000
_cell.angle_alpha   90.00
_cell.angle_beta   90.00
_cell.angle_gamma   90.00
#
_symmetry.space_group_name_H-M   'P 1'
#
loop_
_entity.id
_entity.type
_entity.pdbx_description
1 polymer ?
#
loop_
_entity_poly.entity_id
_entity_poly.type
_entity_poly.pdbx_seq_one_letter_code
_entity_poly.pdbx_strand_id
1 'polypeptide(L)'
;MLAGVGATHTDFDPLPKDATATLLDQVIGSAGTTGSIPETIPGGWSNHLRVGLVWDTRDRETGTHRGTWSEVLVQAVPEFFGSESGYVRWTLVDRRFVPLGDRLTLANRVIVQNVEGEAPFYDLSIIQTSFKQREGLGGGRTLRGIPRNRYVGKGLFLWNAELRWRAADFSVAGRPLHMVLSTFVDTGRVWADGLVPGEFFSDLHTAYGGGIRFGMGENF
;
A
#
# COMPACT_ATOMS: atom_id res chain seq x y z
N MET A 1 -20.79 2.92 -2.06
CA MET A 1 -20.42 4.26 -1.60
C MET A 1 -19.92 4.16 -0.18
N LEU A 2 -18.80 4.77 0.12
CA LEU A 2 -18.21 4.82 1.45
C LEU A 2 -18.08 6.28 1.88
N ALA A 3 -18.45 6.57 3.12
CA ALA A 3 -18.20 7.87 3.74
C ALA A 3 -17.81 7.63 5.19
N GLY A 4 -16.89 8.41 5.72
CA GLY A 4 -16.44 8.29 7.08
C GLY A 4 -15.75 9.54 7.59
N VAL A 5 -15.79 9.69 8.90
CA VAL A 5 -15.04 10.69 9.65
C VAL A 5 -14.07 9.93 10.55
N GLY A 6 -12.86 10.41 10.68
CA GLY A 6 -11.87 9.81 11.56
C GLY A 6 -10.99 10.87 12.20
N ALA A 7 -10.41 10.51 13.34
CA ALA A 7 -9.40 11.26 14.03
C ALA A 7 -8.23 10.34 14.35
N THR A 8 -7.03 10.82 14.13
CA THR A 8 -5.80 10.10 14.46
C THR A 8 -4.90 11.04 15.26
N HIS A 9 -4.42 10.56 16.39
CA HIS A 9 -3.37 11.22 17.14
C HIS A 9 -2.08 10.43 17.00
N THR A 10 -0.99 11.09 16.73
CA THR A 10 0.33 10.48 16.55
C THR A 10 1.32 11.17 17.50
N ASP A 11 1.93 10.38 18.37
CA ASP A 11 3.02 10.79 19.22
C ASP A 11 4.30 10.09 18.78
N PHE A 12 5.40 10.81 18.85
CA PHE A 12 6.74 10.25 18.62
C PHE A 12 7.53 10.28 19.91
N ASP A 13 7.90 9.12 20.39
CA ASP A 13 8.91 9.02 21.44
C ASP A 13 10.32 9.22 20.84
N PRO A 14 11.12 10.12 21.38
CA PRO A 14 12.49 10.28 20.92
C PRO A 14 13.26 8.97 21.19
N LEU A 15 13.88 8.45 20.13
CA LEU A 15 14.74 7.27 20.27
C LEU A 15 15.94 7.58 21.18
N PRO A 16 16.45 6.59 21.94
CA PRO A 16 17.67 6.75 22.72
C PRO A 16 18.80 7.26 21.83
N LYS A 17 19.61 8.19 22.33
CA LYS A 17 20.71 8.85 21.60
C LYS A 17 21.76 7.87 21.05
N ASP A 18 21.75 6.62 21.47
CA ASP A 18 22.70 5.57 21.10
C ASP A 18 22.17 4.64 20.00
N ALA A 19 20.95 4.88 19.49
CA ALA A 19 20.42 4.08 18.40
C ALA A 19 21.14 4.44 17.10
N THR A 20 21.77 3.46 16.49
CA THR A 20 22.25 3.53 15.09
C THR A 20 21.15 4.04 14.18
N ALA A 21 21.54 4.86 13.18
CA ALA A 21 20.66 5.50 12.21
C ALA A 21 19.35 4.75 11.97
N THR A 22 18.24 5.37 12.29
CA THR A 22 16.93 4.76 12.23
C THR A 22 16.48 4.62 10.78
N LEU A 23 15.48 3.78 10.55
CA LEU A 23 14.80 3.68 9.26
C LEU A 23 14.32 5.07 8.80
N LEU A 24 13.99 5.95 9.72
CA LEU A 24 13.60 7.33 9.50
C LEU A 24 14.73 8.14 8.89
N ASP A 25 15.95 8.08 9.44
CA ASP A 25 17.12 8.79 8.92
C ASP A 25 17.47 8.28 7.51
N GLN A 26 17.32 6.98 7.27
CA GLN A 26 17.54 6.37 5.96
C GLN A 26 16.47 6.77 4.93
N VAL A 27 15.22 6.83 5.33
CA VAL A 27 14.10 7.22 4.46
C VAL A 27 14.22 8.68 4.05
N ILE A 28 14.52 9.56 4.98
CA ILE A 28 14.72 10.99 4.71
C ILE A 28 15.94 11.21 3.83
N GLY A 29 17.06 10.54 4.12
CA GLY A 29 18.29 10.62 3.32
C GLY A 29 18.15 10.05 1.90
N SER A 30 17.26 9.05 1.69
CA SER A 30 17.06 8.42 0.39
C SER A 30 16.00 9.10 -0.49
N ALA A 31 15.15 9.91 0.09
CA ALA A 31 14.10 10.63 -0.66
C ALA A 31 14.62 11.85 -1.44
N GLY A 32 15.93 12.10 -1.42
CA GLY A 32 16.53 13.26 -2.10
C GLY A 32 16.06 14.61 -1.55
N THR A 33 15.40 14.60 -0.40
CA THR A 33 14.94 15.82 0.25
C THR A 33 16.14 16.52 0.86
N THR A 34 16.64 17.54 0.17
CA THR A 34 17.67 18.48 0.65
C THR A 34 17.05 19.46 1.66
N GLY A 35 16.20 18.98 2.54
CA GLY A 35 15.60 19.74 3.63
C GLY A 35 16.21 19.28 4.95
N SER A 36 16.65 20.21 5.77
CA SER A 36 17.01 19.93 7.17
C SER A 36 15.83 19.24 7.84
N ILE A 37 16.07 18.05 8.37
CA ILE A 37 15.12 17.33 9.20
C ILE A 37 14.85 18.22 10.42
N PRO A 38 13.61 18.55 10.76
CA PRO A 38 13.32 19.21 12.02
C PRO A 38 13.89 18.35 13.17
N GLU A 39 14.58 18.96 14.11
CA GLU A 39 15.12 18.26 15.30
C GLU A 39 14.04 17.52 16.11
N THR A 40 12.78 17.90 15.91
CA THR A 40 11.59 17.23 16.46
C THR A 40 10.57 17.08 15.33
N ILE A 41 10.15 15.85 15.08
CA ILE A 41 8.96 15.60 14.26
C ILE A 41 7.76 15.82 15.18
N PRO A 42 7.00 16.89 15.01
CA PRO A 42 5.84 17.10 15.87
C PRO A 42 4.83 16.00 15.59
N GLY A 43 4.45 15.28 16.63
CA GLY A 43 3.22 14.50 16.64
C GLY A 43 2.02 15.45 16.56
N GLY A 44 0.83 14.92 16.39
CA GLY A 44 -0.34 15.77 16.41
C GLY A 44 -1.62 15.10 15.93
N TRP A 45 -2.67 15.91 15.87
CA TRP A 45 -3.99 15.47 15.42
C TRP A 45 -4.15 15.57 13.90
N SER A 46 -4.67 14.51 13.31
CA SER A 46 -5.08 14.44 11.90
C SER A 46 -6.55 14.01 11.85
N ASN A 47 -7.44 14.99 11.83
CA ASN A 47 -8.88 14.79 11.75
C ASN A 47 -9.32 14.84 10.29
N HIS A 48 -10.00 13.82 9.82
CA HIS A 48 -10.25 13.69 8.39
C HIS A 48 -11.68 13.30 8.03
N LEU A 49 -12.09 13.77 6.87
CA LEU A 49 -13.26 13.28 6.15
C LEU A 49 -12.80 12.37 5.02
N ARG A 50 -13.50 11.26 4.84
CA ARG A 50 -13.19 10.29 3.79
C ARG A 50 -14.43 9.93 3.00
N VAL A 51 -14.32 9.96 1.68
CA VAL A 51 -15.37 9.56 0.75
C VAL A 51 -14.77 8.67 -0.32
N GLY A 52 -15.48 7.63 -0.72
CA GLY A 52 -15.00 6.74 -1.76
C GLY A 52 -16.09 5.93 -2.43
N LEU A 53 -15.73 5.39 -3.58
CA LEU A 53 -16.51 4.45 -4.36
C LEU A 53 -15.73 3.17 -4.49
N VAL A 54 -16.43 2.04 -4.32
CA VAL A 54 -15.88 0.71 -4.49
C VAL A 54 -16.73 -0.04 -5.48
N TRP A 55 -16.10 -0.69 -6.45
CA TRP A 55 -16.69 -1.60 -7.40
C TRP A 55 -16.05 -2.98 -7.24
N ASP A 56 -16.84 -3.95 -6.77
CA ASP A 56 -16.39 -5.32 -6.51
C ASP A 56 -17.20 -6.32 -7.31
N THR A 57 -16.53 -7.06 -8.19
CA THR A 57 -17.11 -8.14 -9.00
C THR A 57 -16.37 -9.46 -8.79
N ARG A 58 -15.58 -9.55 -7.71
CA ARG A 58 -14.82 -10.76 -7.42
C ARG A 58 -15.74 -11.94 -7.13
N ASP A 59 -15.32 -13.10 -7.56
CA ASP A 59 -16.02 -14.36 -7.26
C ASP A 59 -15.95 -14.74 -5.78
N ARG A 60 -14.89 -14.30 -5.05
CA ARG A 60 -14.65 -14.57 -3.62
C ARG A 60 -13.85 -13.45 -2.99
N GLU A 61 -13.99 -13.25 -1.68
CA GLU A 61 -13.16 -12.30 -0.94
C GLU A 61 -11.72 -12.80 -0.76
N THR A 62 -11.57 -14.07 -0.44
CA THR A 62 -10.28 -14.75 -0.29
C THR A 62 -10.10 -15.75 -1.41
N GLY A 63 -8.85 -15.96 -1.86
CA GLY A 63 -8.57 -16.89 -2.95
C GLY A 63 -9.23 -16.52 -4.28
N THR A 64 -9.45 -15.23 -4.53
CA THR A 64 -10.10 -14.74 -5.76
C THR A 64 -9.45 -15.31 -7.00
N HIS A 65 -10.26 -15.92 -7.87
CA HIS A 65 -9.84 -16.51 -9.13
C HIS A 65 -10.18 -15.62 -10.32
N ARG A 66 -11.32 -14.90 -10.26
CA ARG A 66 -11.78 -14.00 -11.33
C ARG A 66 -12.50 -12.78 -10.77
N GLY A 67 -12.53 -11.73 -11.58
CA GLY A 67 -13.24 -10.48 -11.26
C GLY A 67 -12.30 -9.34 -10.93
N THR A 68 -12.89 -8.24 -10.49
CA THR A 68 -12.18 -6.99 -10.23
C THR A 68 -12.58 -6.42 -8.87
N TRP A 69 -11.65 -5.69 -8.28
CA TRP A 69 -11.89 -4.79 -7.18
C TRP A 69 -11.27 -3.45 -7.53
N SER A 70 -12.10 -2.45 -7.76
CA SER A 70 -11.65 -1.10 -8.06
C SER A 70 -12.18 -0.13 -7.01
N GLU A 71 -11.35 0.78 -6.55
CA GLU A 71 -11.75 1.81 -5.61
C GLU A 71 -11.14 3.17 -5.95
N VAL A 72 -11.91 4.20 -5.70
CA VAL A 72 -11.51 5.60 -5.70
C VAL A 72 -11.80 6.15 -4.32
N LEU A 73 -10.81 6.72 -3.67
CA LEU A 73 -10.92 7.26 -2.33
C LEU A 73 -10.34 8.67 -2.29
N VAL A 74 -11.07 9.58 -1.66
CA VAL A 74 -10.62 10.94 -1.35
C VAL A 74 -10.69 11.13 0.15
N GLN A 75 -9.61 11.63 0.72
CA GLN A 75 -9.50 12.00 2.13
C GLN A 75 -9.09 13.46 2.21
N ALA A 76 -9.89 14.25 2.90
CA ALA A 76 -9.57 15.63 3.23
C ALA A 76 -9.25 15.76 4.71
N VAL A 77 -8.16 16.44 5.02
CA VAL A 77 -7.70 16.74 6.38
C VAL A 77 -7.64 18.27 6.49
N PRO A 78 -8.74 18.91 6.85
CA PRO A 78 -8.77 20.37 6.96
C PRO A 78 -8.28 20.84 8.34
N GLU A 79 -7.52 21.90 8.40
CA GLU A 79 -7.01 22.49 9.64
C GLU A 79 -8.13 22.95 10.58
N PHE A 80 -9.25 23.44 10.02
CA PHE A 80 -10.40 23.90 10.81
C PHE A 80 -11.11 22.80 11.61
N PHE A 81 -10.78 21.53 11.38
CA PHE A 81 -11.22 20.42 12.23
C PHE A 81 -10.26 20.11 13.38
N GLY A 82 -9.29 20.99 13.64
CA GLY A 82 -8.29 20.82 14.68
C GLY A 82 -7.13 19.91 14.25
N SER A 83 -6.89 19.77 12.97
CA SER A 83 -5.68 19.15 12.44
C SER A 83 -4.54 20.17 12.42
N GLU A 84 -3.32 19.72 12.69
CA GLU A 84 -2.13 20.58 12.70
C GLU A 84 -1.65 20.94 11.31
N SER A 85 -2.11 20.21 10.29
CA SER A 85 -1.76 20.47 8.89
C SER A 85 -2.94 20.15 7.98
N GLY A 86 -3.02 20.88 6.86
CA GLY A 86 -4.09 20.74 5.87
C GLY A 86 -3.63 20.05 4.59
N TYR A 87 -4.30 18.97 4.19
CA TYR A 87 -4.02 18.29 2.92
C TYR A 87 -5.24 17.53 2.39
N VAL A 88 -5.18 17.22 1.11
CA VAL A 88 -6.11 16.31 0.43
C VAL A 88 -5.32 15.16 -0.17
N ARG A 89 -5.80 13.96 0.05
CA ARG A 89 -5.25 12.74 -0.55
C ARG A 89 -6.30 12.09 -1.41
N TRP A 90 -5.93 11.68 -2.62
CA TRP A 90 -6.74 10.78 -3.41
C TRP A 90 -5.96 9.51 -3.72
N THR A 91 -6.68 8.41 -3.75
CA THR A 91 -6.12 7.08 -4.00
C THR A 91 -7.01 6.33 -4.98
N LEU A 92 -6.38 5.77 -5.99
CA LEU A 92 -6.99 4.86 -6.94
C LEU A 92 -6.38 3.48 -6.74
N VAL A 93 -7.20 2.47 -6.61
CA VAL A 93 -6.77 1.07 -6.57
C VAL A 93 -7.56 0.28 -7.58
N ASP A 94 -6.87 -0.48 -8.43
CA ASP A 94 -7.48 -1.43 -9.33
C ASP A 94 -6.83 -2.81 -9.14
N ARG A 95 -7.64 -3.82 -8.89
CA ARG A 95 -7.21 -5.21 -8.76
C ARG A 95 -7.99 -6.04 -9.76
N ARG A 96 -7.27 -6.80 -10.56
CA ARG A 96 -7.86 -7.68 -11.57
C ARG A 96 -7.35 -9.09 -11.39
N PHE A 97 -8.28 -10.02 -11.40
CA PHE A 97 -8.00 -11.44 -11.33
C PHE A 97 -8.50 -12.09 -12.62
N VAL A 98 -7.55 -12.60 -13.40
CA VAL A 98 -7.80 -13.18 -14.71
C VAL A 98 -7.50 -14.67 -14.65
N PRO A 99 -8.51 -15.55 -14.80
CA PRO A 99 -8.27 -16.99 -14.91
C PRO A 99 -7.56 -17.29 -16.23
N LEU A 100 -6.44 -18.00 -16.15
CA LEU A 100 -5.70 -18.50 -17.31
C LEU A 100 -5.95 -20.02 -17.50
N GLY A 101 -6.93 -20.56 -16.80
CA GLY A 101 -7.34 -21.94 -16.73
C GLY A 101 -7.94 -22.24 -15.36
N ASP A 102 -8.36 -23.47 -15.11
CA ASP A 102 -9.06 -23.84 -13.87
C ASP A 102 -8.20 -23.71 -12.61
N ARG A 103 -6.89 -23.77 -12.76
CA ARG A 103 -5.92 -23.80 -11.67
C ARG A 103 -4.92 -22.64 -11.69
N LEU A 104 -4.97 -21.80 -12.70
CA LEU A 104 -4.01 -20.71 -12.90
C LEU A 104 -4.71 -19.38 -12.93
N THR A 105 -4.25 -18.46 -12.11
CA THR A 105 -4.78 -17.07 -12.00
C THR A 105 -3.67 -16.07 -12.14
N LEU A 106 -3.87 -15.08 -12.99
CA LEU A 106 -3.06 -13.87 -13.02
C LEU A 106 -3.75 -12.80 -12.18
N ALA A 107 -3.10 -12.41 -11.08
CA ALA A 107 -3.57 -11.35 -10.21
C ALA A 107 -2.74 -10.10 -10.46
N ASN A 108 -3.40 -9.01 -10.83
CA ASN A 108 -2.79 -7.70 -11.01
C ASN A 108 -3.35 -6.71 -9.98
N ARG A 109 -2.51 -5.77 -9.56
CA ARG A 109 -2.92 -4.64 -8.74
C ARG A 109 -2.14 -3.40 -9.15
N VAL A 110 -2.86 -2.32 -9.39
CA VAL A 110 -2.31 -0.98 -9.58
C VAL A 110 -2.80 -0.10 -8.44
N ILE A 111 -1.92 0.70 -7.88
CA ILE A 111 -2.25 1.75 -6.92
C ILE A 111 -1.61 3.04 -7.38
N VAL A 112 -2.41 4.09 -7.41
CA VAL A 112 -1.95 5.47 -7.64
C VAL A 112 -2.47 6.32 -6.50
N GLN A 113 -1.59 7.05 -5.84
CA GLN A 113 -1.96 7.95 -4.76
C GLN A 113 -1.25 9.29 -4.93
N ASN A 114 -1.95 10.36 -4.63
CA ASN A 114 -1.36 11.69 -4.57
C ASN A 114 -1.84 12.44 -3.34
N VAL A 115 -0.98 13.28 -2.81
CA VAL A 115 -1.25 14.14 -1.67
C VAL A 115 -0.95 15.58 -2.06
N GLU A 116 -1.94 16.44 -1.88
CA GLU A 116 -1.86 17.88 -2.14
C GLU A 116 -1.99 18.63 -0.81
N GLY A 117 -1.11 19.56 -0.55
CA GLY A 117 -1.01 20.29 0.71
C GLY A 117 0.11 19.78 1.61
N GLU A 118 0.04 20.12 2.89
CA GLU A 118 1.11 19.87 3.88
C GLU A 118 0.79 18.66 4.74
N ALA A 119 0.97 17.46 4.18
CA ALA A 119 0.80 16.22 4.93
C ALA A 119 2.02 15.93 5.80
N PRO A 120 1.83 15.55 7.06
CA PRO A 120 2.92 15.15 7.91
C PRO A 120 3.58 13.86 7.41
N PHE A 121 4.85 13.70 7.67
CA PHE A 121 5.67 12.59 7.20
C PHE A 121 5.05 11.20 7.48
N TYR A 122 4.52 11.00 8.67
CA TYR A 122 3.91 9.72 9.06
C TYR A 122 2.67 9.39 8.24
N ASP A 123 1.94 10.39 7.77
CA ASP A 123 0.79 10.18 6.87
C ASP A 123 1.23 9.87 5.44
N LEU A 124 2.37 10.41 4.98
CA LEU A 124 2.92 10.08 3.66
C LEU A 124 3.38 8.62 3.56
N SER A 125 3.75 8.02 4.69
CA SER A 125 4.17 6.61 4.75
C SER A 125 3.04 5.59 4.67
N ILE A 126 1.80 6.04 4.40
CA ILE A 126 0.61 5.19 4.42
C ILE A 126 -0.11 5.26 3.07
N ILE A 127 -0.41 4.10 2.50
CA ILE A 127 -1.35 3.98 1.39
C ILE A 127 -2.76 3.82 1.96
N GLN A 128 -3.64 4.76 1.65
CA GLN A 128 -5.03 4.72 2.09
C GLN A 128 -5.85 3.77 1.20
N THR A 129 -6.62 2.90 1.82
CA THR A 129 -7.59 2.05 1.14
C THR A 129 -8.89 2.00 1.94
N SER A 130 -9.99 1.56 1.33
CA SER A 130 -11.32 1.53 1.95
C SER A 130 -11.40 0.65 3.20
N PHE A 131 -10.65 -0.45 3.25
CA PHE A 131 -10.73 -1.39 4.37
C PHE A 131 -9.64 -1.20 5.40
N LYS A 132 -8.43 -0.94 4.97
CA LYS A 132 -7.27 -0.94 5.86
C LYS A 132 -6.21 -0.01 5.32
N GLN A 133 -5.70 0.83 6.18
CA GLN A 133 -4.47 1.56 5.92
C GLN A 133 -3.35 0.54 5.67
N ARG A 134 -2.57 0.79 4.63
CA ARG A 134 -1.44 -0.06 4.27
C ARG A 134 -0.16 0.71 4.46
N GLU A 135 0.90 -0.01 4.69
CA GLU A 135 2.25 0.53 4.60
C GLU A 135 2.48 1.20 3.25
N GLY A 136 3.38 2.19 3.21
CA GLY A 136 3.81 2.87 2.00
C GLY A 136 4.58 1.96 1.04
N LEU A 137 5.42 2.53 0.21
CA LEU A 137 6.17 1.75 -0.77
C LEU A 137 7.37 1.04 -0.11
N GLY A 138 7.39 -0.27 -0.22
CA GLY A 138 8.28 -1.20 0.49
C GLY A 138 7.52 -2.01 1.54
N GLY A 139 7.95 -3.25 1.75
CA GLY A 139 7.32 -4.19 2.67
C GLY A 139 6.54 -5.31 1.99
N GLY A 140 6.13 -6.29 2.77
CA GLY A 140 5.55 -7.54 2.30
C GLY A 140 4.21 -7.43 1.56
N ARG A 141 3.59 -6.26 1.56
CA ARG A 141 2.28 -6.02 0.94
C ARG A 141 2.31 -5.06 -0.24
N THR A 142 3.43 -4.42 -0.48
CA THR A 142 3.61 -3.45 -1.57
C THR A 142 4.76 -3.86 -2.47
N LEU A 143 5.99 -3.58 -2.11
CA LEU A 143 7.19 -3.91 -2.87
C LEU A 143 7.97 -4.97 -2.07
N ARG A 144 7.65 -6.24 -2.32
CA ARG A 144 8.19 -7.39 -1.58
C ARG A 144 9.71 -7.49 -1.74
N GLY A 145 10.41 -7.85 -0.66
CA GLY A 145 11.88 -7.93 -0.65
C GLY A 145 12.60 -6.60 -0.40
N ILE A 146 11.87 -5.49 -0.34
CA ILE A 146 12.38 -4.17 0.03
C ILE A 146 11.89 -3.83 1.45
N PRO A 147 12.71 -3.22 2.30
CA PRO A 147 12.31 -2.83 3.65
C PRO A 147 11.02 -2.01 3.68
N ARG A 148 10.24 -2.19 4.75
CA ARG A 148 8.96 -1.49 4.92
C ARG A 148 9.14 0.03 4.89
N ASN A 149 8.24 0.73 4.17
CA ASN A 149 8.22 2.18 4.03
C ASN A 149 9.58 2.77 3.55
N ARG A 150 10.31 2.01 2.73
CA ARG A 150 11.62 2.46 2.23
C ARG A 150 11.52 3.74 1.41
N TYR A 151 10.41 3.91 0.71
CA TYR A 151 10.17 5.05 -0.16
C TYR A 151 8.91 5.78 0.27
N VAL A 152 9.03 7.07 0.52
CA VAL A 152 7.96 7.94 1.00
C VAL A 152 7.92 9.21 0.15
N GLY A 153 6.72 9.66 -0.20
CA GLY A 153 6.51 10.87 -0.99
C GLY A 153 5.05 11.23 -1.12
N LYS A 154 4.75 12.42 -1.63
CA LYS A 154 3.39 12.90 -1.87
C LYS A 154 2.71 12.13 -3.01
N GLY A 155 3.46 11.79 -4.06
CA GLY A 155 2.99 10.92 -5.14
C GLY A 155 3.46 9.49 -4.98
N LEU A 156 2.63 8.51 -5.34
CA LEU A 156 2.96 7.08 -5.29
C LEU A 156 2.32 6.36 -6.47
N PHE A 157 3.13 5.52 -7.12
CA PHE A 157 2.69 4.51 -8.07
C PHE A 157 3.18 3.14 -7.63
N LEU A 158 2.32 2.14 -7.68
CA LEU A 158 2.64 0.74 -7.40
C LEU A 158 1.91 -0.16 -8.40
N TRP A 159 2.64 -1.07 -9.01
CA TRP A 159 2.09 -2.17 -9.77
C TRP A 159 2.63 -3.51 -9.25
N ASN A 160 1.72 -4.43 -9.00
CA ASN A 160 2.03 -5.81 -8.64
C ASN A 160 1.37 -6.75 -9.65
N ALA A 161 2.14 -7.69 -10.16
CA ALA A 161 1.65 -8.80 -10.95
C ALA A 161 2.05 -10.11 -10.28
N GLU A 162 1.11 -11.02 -10.09
CA GLU A 162 1.36 -12.30 -9.44
C GLU A 162 0.64 -13.42 -10.20
N LEU A 163 1.40 -14.42 -10.64
CA LEU A 163 0.87 -15.63 -11.22
C LEU A 163 0.71 -16.66 -10.10
N ARG A 164 -0.51 -17.20 -9.93
CA ARG A 164 -0.87 -18.16 -8.89
C ARG A 164 -1.32 -19.46 -9.53
N TRP A 165 -0.62 -20.54 -9.20
CA TRP A 165 -0.95 -21.86 -9.66
C TRP A 165 -1.33 -22.78 -8.50
N ARG A 166 -2.59 -23.25 -8.48
CA ARG A 166 -3.05 -24.29 -7.56
C ARG A 166 -2.48 -25.63 -7.99
N ALA A 167 -1.28 -25.94 -7.47
CA ALA A 167 -0.46 -27.04 -7.93
C ALA A 167 -0.97 -28.40 -7.46
N ALA A 168 -1.52 -28.49 -6.24
CA ALA A 168 -2.01 -29.72 -5.66
C ALA A 168 -3.20 -29.51 -4.73
N ASP A 169 -4.11 -30.49 -4.71
CA ASP A 169 -5.17 -30.64 -3.73
C ASP A 169 -4.93 -31.96 -2.97
N PHE A 170 -5.02 -31.92 -1.65
CA PHE A 170 -4.76 -33.08 -0.80
C PHE A 170 -5.58 -32.96 0.50
N SER A 171 -5.58 -34.02 1.30
CA SER A 171 -6.29 -34.03 2.58
C SER A 171 -5.34 -34.44 3.71
N VAL A 172 -5.41 -33.72 4.83
CA VAL A 172 -4.67 -34.03 6.05
C VAL A 172 -5.68 -34.12 7.21
N ALA A 173 -5.68 -35.26 7.88
CA ALA A 173 -6.61 -35.55 8.99
C ALA A 173 -8.10 -35.27 8.61
N GLY A 174 -8.51 -35.62 7.38
CA GLY A 174 -9.85 -35.43 6.87
C GLY A 174 -10.20 -33.99 6.46
N ARG A 175 -9.26 -33.06 6.54
CA ARG A 175 -9.47 -31.66 6.13
C ARG A 175 -8.89 -31.41 4.74
N PRO A 176 -9.68 -30.85 3.81
CA PRO A 176 -9.18 -30.53 2.48
C PRO A 176 -8.19 -29.37 2.54
N LEU A 177 -7.03 -29.58 1.95
CA LEU A 177 -5.95 -28.61 1.82
C LEU A 177 -5.57 -28.45 0.35
N HIS A 178 -5.02 -27.31 0.00
CA HIS A 178 -4.45 -27.10 -1.32
C HIS A 178 -3.12 -26.35 -1.22
N MET A 179 -2.27 -26.58 -2.19
CA MET A 179 -0.98 -25.92 -2.34
C MET A 179 -1.02 -25.00 -3.55
N VAL A 180 -0.63 -23.74 -3.33
CA VAL A 180 -0.51 -22.73 -4.38
C VAL A 180 0.95 -22.32 -4.50
N LEU A 181 1.48 -22.45 -5.70
CA LEU A 181 2.76 -21.87 -6.09
C LEU A 181 2.50 -20.50 -6.70
N SER A 182 3.32 -19.54 -6.36
CA SER A 182 3.20 -18.19 -6.94
C SER A 182 4.55 -17.63 -7.35
N THR A 183 4.55 -16.88 -8.44
CA THR A 183 5.64 -16.00 -8.81
C THR A 183 5.11 -14.58 -8.97
N PHE A 184 5.94 -13.58 -8.72
CA PHE A 184 5.51 -12.20 -8.76
C PHE A 184 6.58 -11.24 -9.26
N VAL A 185 6.10 -10.12 -9.78
CA VAL A 185 6.88 -8.90 -10.01
C VAL A 185 6.12 -7.75 -9.35
N ASP A 186 6.83 -7.00 -8.52
CA ASP A 186 6.35 -5.79 -7.88
C ASP A 186 7.20 -4.63 -8.38
N THR A 187 6.58 -3.54 -8.80
CA THR A 187 7.31 -2.35 -9.23
C THR A 187 6.57 -1.10 -8.78
N GLY A 188 7.31 -0.05 -8.49
CA GLY A 188 6.72 1.21 -8.07
C GLY A 188 7.74 2.30 -7.84
N ARG A 189 7.24 3.51 -7.66
CA ARG A 189 8.03 4.69 -7.31
C ARG A 189 7.23 5.67 -6.49
N VAL A 190 7.92 6.62 -5.88
CA VAL A 190 7.33 7.78 -5.22
C VAL A 190 7.89 9.06 -5.82
N TRP A 191 7.12 10.14 -5.70
CA TRP A 191 7.54 11.51 -6.04
C TRP A 191 7.44 12.36 -4.77
N ALA A 192 8.45 13.16 -4.53
CA ALA A 192 8.52 14.00 -3.34
C ALA A 192 7.36 15.00 -3.26
N ASP A 193 7.09 15.70 -4.37
CA ASP A 193 6.16 16.83 -4.42
C ASP A 193 4.81 16.53 -5.07
N GLY A 194 4.53 15.27 -5.37
CA GLY A 194 3.32 14.81 -6.02
C GLY A 194 3.57 14.13 -7.37
N LEU A 195 2.52 13.54 -7.92
CA LEU A 195 2.59 12.78 -9.17
C LEU A 195 3.02 13.67 -10.35
N VAL A 196 3.97 13.15 -11.14
CA VAL A 196 4.39 13.78 -12.39
C VAL A 196 3.83 12.96 -13.56
N PRO A 197 2.83 13.49 -14.29
CA PRO A 197 2.31 12.83 -15.49
C PRO A 197 3.42 12.60 -16.52
N GLY A 198 3.47 11.40 -17.07
CA GLY A 198 4.51 11.01 -18.05
C GLY A 198 5.73 10.32 -17.47
N GLU A 199 5.91 10.36 -16.14
CA GLU A 199 7.05 9.70 -15.46
C GLU A 199 6.71 8.40 -14.76
N PHE A 200 5.50 7.86 -14.93
CA PHE A 200 5.06 6.64 -14.22
C PHE A 200 5.99 5.44 -14.41
N PHE A 201 6.66 5.35 -15.52
CA PHE A 201 7.51 4.21 -15.87
C PHE A 201 9.01 4.53 -15.86
N SER A 202 9.41 5.69 -15.35
CA SER A 202 10.81 6.03 -15.12
C SER A 202 11.21 5.76 -13.66
N ASP A 203 12.49 5.45 -13.44
CA ASP A 203 13.09 5.24 -12.10
C ASP A 203 12.30 4.29 -11.19
N LEU A 204 11.78 3.22 -11.74
CA LEU A 204 11.00 2.23 -11.02
C LEU A 204 11.88 1.35 -10.15
N HIS A 205 11.49 1.22 -8.90
CA HIS A 205 12.04 0.20 -8.00
C HIS A 205 11.30 -1.10 -8.23
N THR A 206 12.01 -2.14 -8.61
CA THR A 206 11.42 -3.44 -8.99
C THR A 206 11.95 -4.56 -8.10
N ALA A 207 11.05 -5.43 -7.69
CA ALA A 207 11.35 -6.66 -6.99
C ALA A 207 10.60 -7.83 -7.65
N TYR A 208 11.17 -9.02 -7.60
CA TYR A 208 10.54 -10.23 -8.09
C TYR A 208 10.82 -11.40 -7.15
N GLY A 209 9.99 -12.40 -7.22
CA GLY A 209 10.16 -13.58 -6.36
C GLY A 209 9.07 -14.61 -6.56
N GLY A 210 9.08 -15.59 -5.67
CA GLY A 210 8.09 -16.67 -5.65
C GLY A 210 7.79 -17.13 -4.24
N GLY A 211 6.74 -17.93 -4.11
CA GLY A 211 6.33 -18.45 -2.82
C GLY A 211 5.43 -19.65 -2.93
N ILE A 212 5.32 -20.36 -1.82
CA ILE A 212 4.42 -21.49 -1.63
C ILE A 212 3.43 -21.10 -0.54
N ARG A 213 2.14 -21.33 -0.79
CA ARG A 213 1.08 -21.10 0.19
C ARG A 213 0.26 -22.36 0.34
N PHE A 214 -0.16 -22.64 1.57
CA PHE A 214 -1.11 -23.69 1.88
C PHE A 214 -2.41 -23.05 2.34
N GLY A 215 -3.50 -23.47 1.72
CA GLY A 215 -4.83 -23.01 2.08
C GLY A 215 -5.72 -24.18 2.52
N MET A 216 -6.72 -23.88 3.32
CA MET A 216 -7.70 -24.84 3.79
C MET A 216 -9.11 -24.42 3.34
N GLY A 217 -9.82 -25.32 2.70
CA GLY A 217 -11.11 -25.02 2.09
C GLY A 217 -10.97 -24.02 0.93
N GLU A 218 -11.68 -22.90 1.00
CA GLU A 218 -11.63 -21.84 -0.01
C GLU A 218 -10.70 -20.67 0.39
N ASN A 219 -10.08 -20.74 1.57
CA ASN A 219 -9.23 -19.70 2.12
C ASN A 219 -7.75 -19.97 1.87
N PHE A 220 -6.99 -18.90 1.64
CA PHE A 220 -5.53 -18.90 1.66
C PHE A 220 -5.02 -18.29 2.95
#